data_14b2f7874dae5143ccf168c9ef65f483
#
_entry.id   14b2f7874dae5143ccf168c9ef65f483
#
_cell.length_a   1.000
_cell.length_b   1.000
_cell.length_c   1.000
_cell.angle_alpha   90.00
_cell.angle_beta   90.00
_cell.angle_gamma   90.00
#
_symmetry.space_group_name_H-M   'P 1'
#
loop_
_entity.id
_entity.type
_entity.pdbx_description
1 polymer ?
#
loop_
_entity_poly.entity_id
_entity_poly.type
_entity_poly.pdbx_seq_one_letter_code
_entity_poly.pdbx_strand_id
1 'polypeptide(L)'
;MSIALPPNTRVGAGTVISGDRVTEAQVFRKFASRLDPGLVIGAGCHLDGVCFNVGERGFVSIGDQCRFEEAFLIAEQEIQIGDRVTIGWRATIVDCDFHPLAPAERLTDVVACSPLADGAARLALACRPVVIEDDAWIGPNATILKGVRIGAGAFVEPGAVVVQDVPPRTRVLGNPARAIGSV
;
A
#
# COMPACT_ATOMS: atom_id res chain seq x y z
N MET A 1 21.94 5.35 2.48
CA MET A 1 22.26 3.90 2.75
C MET A 1 21.48 3.07 1.76
N SER A 2 22.07 2.02 1.18
CA SER A 2 21.33 1.05 0.35
C SER A 2 20.53 0.16 1.28
N ILE A 3 19.22 0.09 1.06
CA ILE A 3 18.31 -0.79 1.82
C ILE A 3 18.42 -2.20 1.25
N ALA A 4 18.62 -3.23 2.10
CA ALA A 4 18.59 -4.61 1.66
C ALA A 4 17.17 -5.04 1.30
N LEU A 5 17.01 -5.59 0.10
CA LEU A 5 15.71 -5.99 -0.42
C LEU A 5 15.42 -7.46 -0.04
N PRO A 6 14.14 -7.80 0.22
CA PRO A 6 13.73 -9.19 0.32
C PRO A 6 14.10 -9.99 -0.95
N PRO A 7 14.47 -11.28 -0.84
CA PRO A 7 15.00 -12.08 -1.97
C PRO A 7 14.02 -12.24 -3.13
N ASN A 8 12.70 -12.19 -2.85
CA ASN A 8 11.63 -12.28 -3.84
C ASN A 8 11.14 -10.91 -4.33
N THR A 9 12.04 -9.91 -4.36
CA THR A 9 11.76 -8.54 -4.86
C THR A 9 12.45 -8.34 -6.21
N ARG A 10 11.74 -7.75 -7.17
CA ARG A 10 12.27 -7.31 -8.47
C ARG A 10 12.17 -5.80 -8.57
N VAL A 11 13.27 -5.14 -8.93
CA VAL A 11 13.35 -3.68 -9.02
C VAL A 11 13.93 -3.29 -10.36
N GLY A 12 13.24 -2.38 -11.05
CA GLY A 12 13.65 -1.83 -12.34
C GLY A 12 14.85 -0.88 -12.24
N ALA A 13 15.48 -0.66 -13.37
CA ALA A 13 16.68 0.18 -13.47
C ALA A 13 16.40 1.63 -13.07
N GLY A 14 17.34 2.26 -12.37
CA GLY A 14 17.25 3.67 -11.95
C GLY A 14 16.27 3.93 -10.81
N THR A 15 15.66 2.90 -10.22
CA THR A 15 14.79 3.05 -9.07
C THR A 15 15.61 3.23 -7.79
N VAL A 16 15.19 4.20 -6.98
CA VAL A 16 15.79 4.52 -5.68
C VAL A 16 14.78 4.22 -4.58
N ILE A 17 15.18 3.38 -3.64
CA ILE A 17 14.43 3.10 -2.40
C ILE A 17 15.28 3.66 -1.27
N SER A 18 14.79 4.69 -0.60
CA SER A 18 15.48 5.36 0.49
C SER A 18 14.70 5.26 1.80
N GLY A 19 15.43 5.37 2.88
CA GLY A 19 14.87 5.32 4.23
C GLY A 19 15.58 6.33 5.14
N ASP A 20 15.92 7.51 4.63
CA ASP A 20 16.69 8.50 5.39
C ASP A 20 16.01 8.90 6.71
N ARG A 21 14.69 8.78 6.78
CA ARG A 21 13.87 9.06 7.98
C ARG A 21 13.36 7.82 8.68
N VAL A 22 13.53 6.64 8.08
CA VAL A 22 13.10 5.35 8.62
C VAL A 22 14.23 4.32 8.47
N THR A 23 14.33 3.39 9.40
CA THR A 23 15.32 2.31 9.30
C THR A 23 14.89 1.28 8.27
N GLU A 24 15.84 0.53 7.70
CA GLU A 24 15.57 -0.61 6.82
C GLU A 24 14.52 -1.56 7.41
N ALA A 25 14.61 -1.83 8.72
CA ALA A 25 13.64 -2.64 9.45
C ALA A 25 12.21 -2.05 9.46
N GLN A 26 12.06 -0.76 9.18
CA GLN A 26 10.73 -0.14 9.07
C GLN A 26 10.17 -0.21 7.65
N VAL A 27 11.04 -0.17 6.63
CA VAL A 27 10.61 -0.29 5.21
C VAL A 27 9.99 -1.67 4.95
N PHE A 28 10.63 -2.75 5.40
CA PHE A 28 10.14 -4.12 5.23
C PHE A 28 9.73 -4.78 6.55
N ARG A 29 9.15 -3.99 7.47
CA ARG A 29 8.87 -4.40 8.85
C ARG A 29 8.08 -5.70 8.98
N LYS A 30 7.19 -5.97 8.05
CA LYS A 30 6.34 -7.18 8.03
C LYS A 30 6.25 -7.76 6.62
N PHE A 31 7.36 -7.78 5.89
CA PHE A 31 7.38 -8.40 4.58
C PHE A 31 7.53 -9.92 4.75
N ALA A 32 6.45 -10.65 4.50
CA ALA A 32 6.37 -12.10 4.70
C ALA A 32 5.90 -12.85 3.45
N SER A 33 5.78 -12.17 2.29
CA SER A 33 5.30 -12.79 1.05
C SER A 33 6.10 -14.05 0.69
N ARG A 34 5.38 -15.12 0.38
CA ARG A 34 5.93 -16.39 -0.13
C ARG A 34 5.83 -16.50 -1.65
N LEU A 35 5.29 -15.47 -2.30
CA LEU A 35 5.23 -15.40 -3.75
C LEU A 35 6.60 -15.04 -4.32
N ASP A 36 6.90 -15.50 -5.52
CA ASP A 36 8.11 -15.12 -6.26
C ASP A 36 7.73 -14.66 -7.68
N PRO A 37 7.72 -13.35 -7.93
CA PRO A 37 8.00 -12.26 -6.99
C PRO A 37 6.86 -11.99 -6.00
N GLY A 38 7.19 -11.48 -4.79
CA GLY A 38 6.22 -10.93 -3.84
C GLY A 38 6.10 -9.41 -3.93
N LEU A 39 7.14 -8.76 -4.49
CA LEU A 39 7.17 -7.33 -4.75
C LEU A 39 7.84 -7.06 -6.11
N VAL A 40 7.19 -6.27 -6.94
CA VAL A 40 7.73 -5.77 -8.22
C VAL A 40 7.67 -4.26 -8.22
N ILE A 41 8.78 -3.60 -8.54
CA ILE A 41 8.86 -2.15 -8.67
C ILE A 41 9.48 -1.86 -10.04
N GLY A 42 8.82 -1.03 -10.82
CA GLY A 42 9.25 -0.60 -12.15
C GLY A 42 10.52 0.25 -12.13
N ALA A 43 10.85 0.78 -13.28
CA ALA A 43 12.05 1.59 -13.49
C ALA A 43 11.84 3.06 -13.14
N GLY A 44 12.90 3.74 -12.69
CA GLY A 44 12.89 5.20 -12.44
C GLY A 44 12.02 5.66 -11.29
N CYS A 45 11.64 4.77 -10.36
CA CYS A 45 10.85 5.12 -9.19
C CYS A 45 11.71 5.77 -8.10
N HIS A 46 11.06 6.62 -7.30
CA HIS A 46 11.63 7.20 -6.08
C HIS A 46 10.70 6.90 -4.91
N LEU A 47 11.09 5.97 -4.04
CA LEU A 47 10.32 5.51 -2.89
C LEU A 47 11.06 5.88 -1.60
N ASP A 48 10.65 6.96 -0.96
CA ASP A 48 11.28 7.44 0.28
C ASP A 48 10.42 7.11 1.50
N GLY A 49 11.00 6.35 2.43
CA GLY A 49 10.36 5.98 3.69
C GLY A 49 9.10 5.12 3.55
N VAL A 50 8.91 4.45 2.43
CA VAL A 50 7.71 3.61 2.17
C VAL A 50 7.77 2.35 3.03
N CYS A 51 6.68 2.04 3.72
CA CYS A 51 6.55 0.83 4.52
C CYS A 51 5.77 -0.25 3.75
N PHE A 52 6.45 -1.35 3.43
CA PHE A 52 5.86 -2.54 2.81
C PHE A 52 5.48 -3.56 3.89
N ASN A 53 4.20 -3.62 4.22
CA ASN A 53 3.63 -4.63 5.11
C ASN A 53 2.88 -5.65 4.25
N VAL A 54 3.55 -6.73 3.87
CA VAL A 54 3.06 -7.71 2.90
C VAL A 54 2.93 -9.07 3.56
N GLY A 55 1.71 -9.57 3.64
CA GLY A 55 1.41 -10.89 4.23
C GLY A 55 1.90 -12.05 3.37
N GLU A 56 1.78 -13.28 3.87
CA GLU A 56 2.33 -14.48 3.21
C GLU A 56 1.82 -14.70 1.78
N ARG A 57 0.59 -14.28 1.47
CA ARG A 57 -0.02 -14.36 0.13
C ARG A 57 -0.10 -13.01 -0.57
N GLY A 58 0.45 -11.97 0.08
CA GLY A 58 0.43 -10.62 -0.43
C GLY A 58 1.36 -10.45 -1.62
N PHE A 59 0.91 -9.66 -2.58
CA PHE A 59 1.66 -9.22 -3.74
C PHE A 59 1.51 -7.72 -3.94
N VAL A 60 2.61 -7.05 -4.25
CA VAL A 60 2.60 -5.63 -4.59
C VAL A 60 3.31 -5.43 -5.92
N SER A 61 2.65 -4.76 -6.86
CA SER A 61 3.26 -4.29 -8.11
C SER A 61 3.16 -2.77 -8.22
N ILE A 62 4.27 -2.16 -8.60
CA ILE A 62 4.41 -0.71 -8.82
C ILE A 62 5.00 -0.55 -10.23
N GLY A 63 4.36 0.27 -11.04
CA GLY A 63 4.80 0.59 -12.40
C GLY A 63 6.02 1.50 -12.42
N ASP A 64 6.29 2.10 -13.58
CA ASP A 64 7.45 2.92 -13.83
C ASP A 64 7.25 4.37 -13.33
N GLN A 65 8.37 5.05 -13.01
CA GLN A 65 8.42 6.49 -12.73
C GLN A 65 7.52 6.96 -11.58
N CYS A 66 7.20 6.09 -10.64
CA CYS A 66 6.40 6.41 -9.46
C CYS A 66 7.20 7.18 -8.39
N ARG A 67 6.48 8.01 -7.61
CA ARG A 67 7.06 8.79 -6.50
C ARG A 67 6.22 8.64 -5.25
N PHE A 68 6.77 8.02 -4.21
CA PHE A 68 6.09 7.80 -2.94
C PHE A 68 6.91 8.37 -1.79
N GLU A 69 6.23 9.00 -0.84
CA GLU A 69 6.84 9.56 0.37
C GLU A 69 6.15 9.00 1.61
N GLU A 70 6.90 8.31 2.47
CA GLU A 70 6.45 7.78 3.77
C GLU A 70 5.10 7.03 3.71
N ALA A 71 4.77 6.41 2.57
CA ALA A 71 3.50 5.72 2.35
C ALA A 71 3.48 4.34 3.01
N PHE A 72 2.29 3.86 3.36
CA PHE A 72 2.06 2.52 3.89
C PHE A 72 1.32 1.67 2.86
N LEU A 73 1.95 0.60 2.40
CA LEU A 73 1.36 -0.41 1.53
C LEU A 73 1.12 -1.69 2.36
N ILE A 74 -0.15 -2.00 2.61
CA ILE A 74 -0.56 -3.13 3.46
C ILE A 74 -1.32 -4.12 2.57
N ALA A 75 -0.64 -5.19 2.17
CA ALA A 75 -1.13 -6.19 1.22
C ALA A 75 -1.19 -7.58 1.83
N GLU A 76 -2.37 -8.11 2.00
CA GLU A 76 -2.60 -9.51 2.35
C GLU A 76 -2.97 -10.36 1.12
N GLN A 77 -3.40 -9.70 0.04
CA GLN A 77 -3.73 -10.30 -1.24
C GLN A 77 -3.01 -9.60 -2.38
N GLU A 78 -3.41 -8.36 -2.76
CA GLU A 78 -2.84 -7.70 -3.92
C GLU A 78 -3.04 -6.18 -3.92
N ILE A 79 -1.96 -5.43 -4.17
CA ILE A 79 -1.98 -4.00 -4.50
C ILE A 79 -1.28 -3.82 -5.84
N GLN A 80 -2.00 -3.27 -6.82
CA GLN A 80 -1.47 -2.93 -8.14
C GLN A 80 -1.43 -1.41 -8.30
N ILE A 81 -0.28 -0.87 -8.66
CA ILE A 81 -0.07 0.55 -8.92
C ILE A 81 0.55 0.70 -10.31
N GLY A 82 -0.09 1.51 -11.15
CA GLY A 82 0.34 1.80 -12.51
C GLY A 82 1.58 2.71 -12.58
N ASP A 83 1.79 3.30 -13.75
CA ASP A 83 2.94 4.14 -14.02
C ASP A 83 2.71 5.60 -13.58
N ARG A 84 3.79 6.32 -13.26
CA ARG A 84 3.79 7.76 -12.94
C ARG A 84 2.84 8.16 -11.82
N VAL A 85 2.52 7.22 -10.94
CA VAL A 85 1.68 7.46 -9.77
C VAL A 85 2.48 8.21 -8.71
N THR A 86 1.85 9.21 -8.09
CA THR A 86 2.41 9.92 -6.95
C THR A 86 1.59 9.64 -5.69
N ILE A 87 2.26 9.21 -4.63
CA ILE A 87 1.64 8.97 -3.31
C ILE A 87 2.34 9.86 -2.28
N GLY A 88 1.57 10.78 -1.71
CA GLY A 88 2.04 11.71 -0.69
C GLY A 88 2.27 11.04 0.67
N TRP A 89 2.95 11.76 1.55
CA TRP A 89 3.39 11.24 2.84
C TRP A 89 2.25 10.73 3.70
N ARG A 90 2.49 9.60 4.37
CA ARG A 90 1.56 8.93 5.29
C ARG A 90 0.24 8.51 4.65
N ALA A 91 0.15 8.48 3.33
CA ALA A 91 -0.98 7.84 2.68
C ALA A 91 -0.95 6.33 2.96
N THR A 92 -2.12 5.74 3.15
CA THR A 92 -2.27 4.30 3.45
C THR A 92 -3.07 3.63 2.35
N ILE A 93 -2.50 2.62 1.72
CA ILE A 93 -3.14 1.76 0.74
C ILE A 93 -3.28 0.38 1.37
N VAL A 94 -4.50 -0.11 1.50
CA VAL A 94 -4.75 -1.37 2.20
C VAL A 94 -5.78 -2.23 1.47
N ASP A 95 -5.46 -3.50 1.25
CA ASP A 95 -6.30 -4.46 0.54
C ASP A 95 -7.12 -5.38 1.45
N CYS A 96 -7.02 -5.21 2.76
CA CYS A 96 -7.64 -6.09 3.76
C CYS A 96 -8.33 -5.31 4.88
N ASP A 97 -9.12 -6.01 5.68
CA ASP A 97 -9.47 -5.53 7.01
C ASP A 97 -8.23 -5.65 7.91
N PHE A 98 -7.97 -4.64 8.73
CA PHE A 98 -6.81 -4.66 9.63
C PHE A 98 -6.89 -5.81 10.65
N HIS A 99 -8.10 -6.16 11.03
CA HIS A 99 -8.44 -7.24 11.96
C HIS A 99 -9.81 -7.83 11.61
N PRO A 100 -10.12 -9.08 12.04
CA PRO A 100 -11.45 -9.65 11.90
C PRO A 100 -12.55 -8.79 12.51
N LEU A 101 -13.73 -8.78 11.89
CA LEU A 101 -14.87 -7.99 12.38
C LEU A 101 -15.49 -8.57 13.66
N ALA A 102 -15.51 -9.90 13.81
CA ALA A 102 -16.05 -10.56 14.98
C ALA A 102 -15.19 -10.26 16.23
N PRO A 103 -15.77 -9.79 17.35
CA PRO A 103 -15.00 -9.34 18.52
C PRO A 103 -14.04 -10.39 19.09
N ALA A 104 -14.47 -11.65 19.20
CA ALA A 104 -13.63 -12.74 19.73
C ALA A 104 -12.43 -13.04 18.81
N GLU A 105 -12.68 -13.11 17.50
CA GLU A 105 -11.62 -13.31 16.50
C GLU A 105 -10.66 -12.13 16.47
N ARG A 106 -11.17 -10.89 16.57
CA ARG A 106 -10.34 -9.68 16.61
C ARG A 106 -9.40 -9.68 17.81
N LEU A 107 -9.87 -10.08 18.99
CA LEU A 107 -9.01 -10.21 20.17
C LEU A 107 -7.90 -11.24 19.94
N THR A 108 -8.24 -12.40 19.39
CA THR A 108 -7.26 -13.45 19.05
C THR A 108 -6.22 -12.93 18.06
N ASP A 109 -6.65 -12.23 17.01
CA ASP A 109 -5.74 -11.69 16.00
C ASP A 109 -4.84 -10.57 16.55
N VAL A 110 -5.37 -9.69 17.42
CA VAL A 110 -4.57 -8.66 18.08
C VAL A 110 -3.47 -9.27 18.95
N VAL A 111 -3.80 -10.33 19.68
CA VAL A 111 -2.80 -11.08 20.48
C VAL A 111 -1.75 -11.70 19.55
N ALA A 112 -2.15 -12.33 18.46
CA ALA A 112 -1.23 -12.91 17.46
C ALA A 112 -0.33 -11.86 16.78
N CYS A 113 -0.79 -10.63 16.64
CA CYS A 113 0.00 -9.51 16.12
C CYS A 113 0.96 -8.89 17.13
N SER A 114 0.82 -9.23 18.41
CA SER A 114 1.67 -8.69 19.48
C SER A 114 3.12 -9.15 19.32
N PRO A 115 4.11 -8.32 19.63
CA PRO A 115 5.50 -8.74 19.72
C PRO A 115 5.76 -9.85 20.73
N LEU A 116 4.81 -10.07 21.67
CA LEU A 116 4.84 -11.12 22.69
C LEU A 116 4.18 -12.43 22.20
N ALA A 117 3.54 -12.43 21.04
CA ALA A 117 2.97 -13.64 20.45
C ALA A 117 4.10 -14.50 19.87
N ASP A 118 4.41 -15.58 20.54
CA ASP A 118 5.47 -16.53 20.17
C ASP A 118 5.09 -17.30 18.89
N GLY A 119 5.11 -16.60 17.72
CA GLY A 119 4.86 -17.18 16.41
C GLY A 119 3.40 -17.61 16.15
N ALA A 120 2.42 -17.13 16.92
CA ALA A 120 1.02 -17.43 16.66
C ALA A 120 0.59 -16.96 15.28
N ALA A 121 -0.01 -17.85 14.48
CA ALA A 121 -0.53 -17.50 13.16
C ALA A 121 -1.71 -16.54 13.28
N ARG A 122 -1.72 -15.52 12.44
CA ARG A 122 -2.87 -14.61 12.31
C ARG A 122 -4.08 -15.34 11.69
N LEU A 123 -5.25 -14.90 12.06
CA LEU A 123 -6.49 -15.32 11.41
C LEU A 123 -6.55 -14.75 9.98
N ALA A 124 -7.27 -15.48 9.09
CA ALA A 124 -7.48 -15.00 7.74
C ALA A 124 -8.34 -13.72 7.74
N LEU A 125 -7.87 -12.69 7.05
CA LEU A 125 -8.57 -11.43 6.89
C LEU A 125 -9.43 -11.42 5.63
N ALA A 126 -10.50 -10.64 5.63
CA ALA A 126 -11.25 -10.36 4.43
C ALA A 126 -10.47 -9.36 3.56
N CYS A 127 -10.06 -9.82 2.38
CA CYS A 127 -9.24 -9.05 1.45
C CYS A 127 -9.98 -8.80 0.14
N ARG A 128 -9.66 -7.69 -0.53
CA ARG A 128 -10.01 -7.40 -1.93
C ARG A 128 -8.92 -6.55 -2.54
N PRO A 129 -8.43 -6.89 -3.73
CA PRO A 129 -7.35 -6.15 -4.38
C PRO A 129 -7.62 -4.65 -4.48
N VAL A 130 -6.58 -3.85 -4.38
CA VAL A 130 -6.61 -2.42 -4.67
C VAL A 130 -5.86 -2.17 -5.97
N VAL A 131 -6.45 -1.36 -6.85
CA VAL A 131 -5.84 -0.98 -8.13
C VAL A 131 -5.76 0.54 -8.20
N ILE A 132 -4.58 1.08 -8.44
CA ILE A 132 -4.34 2.49 -8.73
C ILE A 132 -3.79 2.57 -10.15
N GLU A 133 -4.53 3.20 -11.04
CA GLU A 133 -4.13 3.30 -12.45
C GLU A 133 -3.13 4.44 -12.67
N ASP A 134 -2.60 4.51 -13.90
CA ASP A 134 -1.55 5.45 -14.30
C ASP A 134 -1.89 6.91 -13.98
N ASP A 135 -0.85 7.71 -13.74
CA ASP A 135 -0.94 9.16 -13.54
C ASP A 135 -1.83 9.60 -12.36
N ALA A 136 -2.26 8.68 -11.50
CA ALA A 136 -3.06 9.03 -10.33
C ALA A 136 -2.22 9.77 -9.27
N TRP A 137 -2.87 10.70 -8.57
CA TRP A 137 -2.29 11.40 -7.43
C TRP A 137 -3.06 11.07 -6.16
N ILE A 138 -2.35 10.56 -5.17
CA ILE A 138 -2.88 10.22 -3.84
C ILE A 138 -2.30 11.20 -2.83
N GLY A 139 -3.15 12.06 -2.31
CA GLY A 139 -2.74 13.12 -1.39
C GLY A 139 -2.22 12.63 -0.05
N PRO A 140 -1.43 13.46 0.66
CA PRO A 140 -0.94 13.14 2.00
C PRO A 140 -2.04 12.72 2.97
N ASN A 141 -1.75 11.73 3.81
CA ASN A 141 -2.69 11.17 4.79
C ASN A 141 -4.01 10.62 4.21
N ALA A 142 -4.11 10.44 2.89
CA ALA A 142 -5.26 9.76 2.30
C ALA A 142 -5.23 8.27 2.64
N THR A 143 -6.42 7.65 2.69
CA THR A 143 -6.55 6.21 2.91
C THR A 143 -7.37 5.59 1.78
N ILE A 144 -6.80 4.61 1.09
CA ILE A 144 -7.47 3.82 0.06
C ILE A 144 -7.77 2.45 0.65
N LEU A 145 -9.06 2.11 0.74
CA LEU A 145 -9.49 0.86 1.36
C LEU A 145 -9.62 -0.28 0.34
N LYS A 146 -9.67 -1.49 0.86
CA LYS A 146 -9.76 -2.74 0.10
C LYS A 146 -10.85 -2.73 -0.98
N GLY A 147 -10.52 -3.27 -2.13
CA GLY A 147 -11.43 -3.43 -3.26
C GLY A 147 -11.68 -2.16 -4.07
N VAL A 148 -10.96 -1.07 -3.78
CA VAL A 148 -11.10 0.20 -4.49
C VAL A 148 -10.22 0.21 -5.74
N ARG A 149 -10.78 0.73 -6.85
CA ARG A 149 -10.05 1.12 -8.06
C ARG A 149 -9.98 2.65 -8.15
N ILE A 150 -8.79 3.18 -8.25
CA ILE A 150 -8.53 4.59 -8.55
C ILE A 150 -8.19 4.68 -10.04
N GLY A 151 -9.06 5.33 -10.82
CA GLY A 151 -8.92 5.47 -12.27
C GLY A 151 -7.76 6.39 -12.68
N ALA A 152 -7.29 6.20 -13.91
CA ALA A 152 -6.14 6.93 -14.46
C ALA A 152 -6.29 8.45 -14.36
N GLY A 153 -5.25 9.13 -13.89
CA GLY A 153 -5.24 10.57 -13.67
C GLY A 153 -6.21 11.08 -12.61
N ALA A 154 -6.78 10.21 -11.77
CA ALA A 154 -7.63 10.65 -10.66
C ALA A 154 -6.82 11.38 -9.58
N PHE A 155 -7.48 12.26 -8.86
CA PHE A 155 -6.88 13.10 -7.84
C PHE A 155 -7.59 12.90 -6.50
N VAL A 156 -6.91 12.25 -5.57
CA VAL A 156 -7.42 12.01 -4.21
C VAL A 156 -6.86 13.08 -3.28
N GLU A 157 -7.73 13.93 -2.75
CA GLU A 157 -7.33 15.03 -1.89
C GLU A 157 -6.69 14.57 -0.57
N PRO A 158 -5.83 15.41 0.04
CA PRO A 158 -5.24 15.11 1.33
C PRO A 158 -6.28 14.75 2.38
N GLY A 159 -6.00 13.68 3.16
CA GLY A 159 -6.87 13.22 4.23
C GLY A 159 -8.16 12.54 3.77
N ALA A 160 -8.38 12.34 2.48
CA ALA A 160 -9.57 11.65 1.99
C ALA A 160 -9.55 10.16 2.34
N VAL A 161 -10.71 9.58 2.66
CA VAL A 161 -10.88 8.14 2.89
C VAL A 161 -11.74 7.56 1.76
N VAL A 162 -11.08 6.84 0.85
CA VAL A 162 -11.72 6.29 -0.34
C VAL A 162 -12.21 4.88 -0.07
N VAL A 163 -13.52 4.70 -0.17
CA VAL A 163 -14.23 3.44 0.12
C VAL A 163 -14.98 2.88 -1.12
N GLN A 164 -14.92 3.58 -2.24
CA GLN A 164 -15.55 3.24 -3.50
C GLN A 164 -14.64 3.64 -4.66
N ASP A 165 -14.85 3.01 -5.82
CA ASP A 165 -14.09 3.31 -7.02
C ASP A 165 -14.16 4.79 -7.39
N VAL A 166 -13.04 5.32 -7.86
CA VAL A 166 -12.89 6.69 -8.36
C VAL A 166 -12.71 6.62 -9.88
N PRO A 167 -13.62 7.22 -10.67
CA PRO A 167 -13.48 7.25 -12.12
C PRO A 167 -12.18 7.96 -12.57
N PRO A 168 -11.69 7.66 -13.78
CA PRO A 168 -10.54 8.37 -14.33
C PRO A 168 -10.73 9.91 -14.31
N ARG A 169 -9.66 10.63 -14.08
CA ARG A 169 -9.62 12.11 -14.05
C ARG A 169 -10.68 12.74 -13.16
N THR A 170 -11.05 12.06 -12.09
CA THR A 170 -12.00 12.56 -11.09
C THR A 170 -11.27 13.01 -9.84
N ARG A 171 -11.65 14.16 -9.32
CA ARG A 171 -11.16 14.71 -8.06
C ARG A 171 -12.10 14.32 -6.92
N VAL A 172 -11.56 13.75 -5.84
CA VAL A 172 -12.35 13.29 -4.69
C VAL A 172 -11.82 13.85 -3.37
N LEU A 173 -12.72 14.15 -2.44
CA LEU A 173 -12.41 14.72 -1.12
C LEU A 173 -13.33 14.14 -0.04
N GLY A 174 -12.85 14.08 1.19
CA GLY A 174 -13.64 13.84 2.40
C GLY A 174 -13.54 12.43 2.97
N ASN A 175 -14.30 12.16 4.03
CA ASN A 175 -14.43 10.88 4.68
C ASN A 175 -15.93 10.57 4.95
N PRO A 176 -16.56 9.64 4.23
CA PRO A 176 -16.03 8.98 3.04
C PRO A 176 -15.83 9.95 1.86
N ALA A 177 -14.85 9.68 1.02
CA ALA A 177 -14.53 10.52 -0.13
C ALA A 177 -15.70 10.59 -1.13
N ARG A 178 -15.91 11.78 -1.70
CA ARG A 178 -16.93 12.04 -2.75
C ARG A 178 -16.30 12.83 -3.87
N ALA A 179 -16.80 12.63 -5.08
CA ALA A 179 -16.39 13.41 -6.24
C ALA A 179 -16.75 14.87 -6.05
N ILE A 180 -15.78 15.76 -6.30
CA ILE A 180 -15.95 17.22 -6.21
C ILE A 180 -15.68 17.93 -7.53
N GLY A 181 -15.31 17.19 -8.57
CA GLY A 181 -15.06 17.71 -9.91
C GLY A 181 -14.19 16.77 -10.74
N SER A 182 -13.77 17.25 -11.89
CA SER A 182 -12.77 16.62 -12.76
C SER A 182 -11.41 17.29 -12.61
N VAL A 183 -10.36 16.57 -13.03
CA VAL A 183 -8.99 17.07 -13.14
C VAL A 183 -8.73 17.53 -14.57
#